data_5cab4eabc76cd48fd4aaba166d39c748
#
_entry.id   5cab4eabc76cd48fd4aaba166d39c748
#
_cell.length_a   1.000
_cell.length_b   1.000
_cell.length_c   1.000
_cell.angle_alpha   90.00
_cell.angle_beta   90.00
_cell.angle_gamma   90.00
#
_symmetry.space_group_name_H-M   'P 1'
#
loop_
_entity.id
_entity.type
_entity.pdbx_description
1 polymer ?
#
loop_
_entity_poly.entity_id
_entity_poly.type
_entity_poly.pdbx_seq_one_letter_code
_entity_poly.pdbx_strand_id
1 'polypeptide(L)'
;MKIIKDFDEFLFESDTNVQFIADLIQKAAGGPGTDEGILSDAIAAIPDVLTLVKVNQTLSKDPKYSYKSVGDTINGEMGFLDGYYKGLIESHIKKIGAEKYITSIVPPAIPQGDIIKQIIPRVKKHEGVKSKKYIDSRGIPTVGVGFNLKRSDADQKLKSVGANPIKVKQGKQELTNNQIETLLVGDLKNSKEAANRLVGNLTLHPSGVQGVLVEMAFNLGASGLSEFKNFLSAVKSKNYTAAAKEMLKSNWSKQVGDRAKTLADIVSGSQG
;
A
#
# COMPACT_ATOMS: atom_id res chain seq x y z
N MET A 1 13.00 -34.33 -11.42
CA MET A 1 14.22 -33.49 -11.34
C MET A 1 14.41 -32.55 -12.53
N LYS A 2 13.37 -32.30 -13.33
CA LYS A 2 13.40 -31.37 -14.49
C LYS A 2 12.61 -30.07 -14.25
N ILE A 3 11.85 -29.99 -13.15
CA ILE A 3 11.00 -28.85 -12.81
C ILE A 3 11.78 -27.72 -12.09
N ILE A 4 12.92 -28.04 -11.48
CA ILE A 4 13.67 -27.09 -10.60
C ILE A 4 14.68 -26.22 -11.37
N LYS A 5 15.10 -26.57 -12.60
CA LYS A 5 16.06 -25.74 -13.35
C LYS A 5 15.47 -24.44 -13.92
N ASP A 6 14.15 -24.39 -14.13
CA ASP A 6 13.46 -23.20 -14.63
C ASP A 6 12.93 -22.30 -13.50
N PHE A 7 13.16 -22.71 -12.25
CA PHE A 7 12.57 -22.07 -11.07
C PHE A 7 13.25 -20.74 -10.70
N ASP A 8 14.56 -20.62 -10.85
CA ASP A 8 15.32 -19.43 -10.53
C ASP A 8 15.13 -18.29 -11.56
N GLU A 9 14.86 -18.63 -12.83
CA GLU A 9 14.56 -17.67 -13.90
C GLU A 9 13.10 -17.17 -13.82
N PHE A 10 12.22 -17.97 -13.25
CA PHE A 10 10.78 -17.73 -13.09
C PHE A 10 10.43 -16.80 -11.92
N LEU A 11 11.30 -16.62 -10.93
CA LEU A 11 11.05 -15.82 -9.71
C LEU A 11 10.98 -14.30 -9.94
N PHE A 12 11.17 -13.80 -11.16
CA PHE A 12 11.22 -12.36 -11.45
C PHE A 12 9.95 -11.73 -12.04
N GLU A 13 8.89 -12.51 -12.38
CA GLU A 13 7.64 -11.94 -12.92
C GLU A 13 6.44 -12.10 -11.97
N SER A 14 5.93 -10.97 -11.46
CA SER A 14 5.20 -10.87 -10.18
C SER A 14 3.80 -11.52 -10.08
N ASP A 15 3.01 -11.66 -11.14
CA ASP A 15 1.64 -12.19 -11.02
C ASP A 15 1.51 -13.64 -11.51
N THR A 16 2.32 -14.06 -12.46
CA THR A 16 2.40 -15.46 -12.96
C THR A 16 2.89 -16.40 -11.86
N ASN A 17 3.76 -15.92 -10.97
CA ASN A 17 4.33 -16.70 -9.87
C ASN A 17 3.31 -17.00 -8.77
N VAL A 18 2.43 -16.06 -8.44
CA VAL A 18 1.40 -16.25 -7.43
C VAL A 18 0.43 -17.37 -7.83
N GLN A 19 -0.02 -17.36 -9.08
CA GLN A 19 -0.91 -18.39 -9.60
C GLN A 19 -0.22 -19.77 -9.63
N PHE A 20 1.03 -19.81 -10.07
CA PHE A 20 1.82 -21.05 -10.12
C PHE A 20 2.04 -21.65 -8.72
N ILE A 21 2.38 -20.81 -7.72
CA ILE A 21 2.53 -21.26 -6.33
C ILE A 21 1.20 -21.82 -5.79
N ALA A 22 0.07 -21.14 -6.06
CA ALA A 22 -1.25 -21.62 -5.65
C ALA A 22 -1.61 -22.98 -6.32
N ASP A 23 -1.29 -23.14 -7.59
CA ASP A 23 -1.50 -24.39 -8.32
C ASP A 23 -0.62 -25.54 -7.77
N LEU A 24 0.65 -25.25 -7.41
CA LEU A 24 1.54 -26.22 -6.76
C LEU A 24 1.02 -26.65 -5.38
N ILE A 25 0.57 -25.71 -4.57
CA ILE A 25 -0.03 -26.00 -3.24
C ILE A 25 -1.25 -26.93 -3.42
N GLN A 26 -2.14 -26.60 -4.36
CA GLN A 26 -3.30 -27.44 -4.63
C GLN A 26 -2.90 -28.84 -5.15
N LYS A 27 -1.90 -28.92 -6.04
CA LYS A 27 -1.39 -30.19 -6.55
C LYS A 27 -0.81 -31.06 -5.43
N ALA A 28 -0.08 -30.43 -4.51
CA ALA A 28 0.57 -31.14 -3.42
C ALA A 28 -0.40 -31.64 -2.36
N ALA A 29 -1.45 -30.88 -2.05
CA ALA A 29 -2.34 -31.11 -0.91
C ALA A 29 -3.79 -31.39 -1.27
N GLY A 30 -4.20 -31.21 -2.52
CA GLY A 30 -5.62 -31.32 -2.95
C GLY A 30 -6.06 -32.72 -3.38
N GLY A 31 -5.21 -33.74 -3.27
CA GLY A 31 -5.46 -35.13 -3.69
C GLY A 31 -5.44 -36.12 -2.53
N PRO A 32 -5.65 -37.41 -2.81
CA PRO A 32 -5.47 -38.46 -1.79
C PRO A 32 -3.98 -38.64 -1.47
N GLY A 33 -3.56 -38.15 -0.32
CA GLY A 33 -2.17 -38.09 0.14
C GLY A 33 -1.51 -36.76 -0.19
N THR A 34 -0.56 -36.36 0.66
CA THR A 34 0.20 -35.11 0.54
C THR A 34 1.56 -35.39 -0.11
N ASP A 35 1.90 -34.64 -1.17
CA ASP A 35 3.27 -34.59 -1.66
C ASP A 35 4.04 -33.53 -0.86
N GLU A 36 4.67 -33.98 0.24
CA GLU A 36 5.36 -33.12 1.19
C GLU A 36 6.50 -32.32 0.57
N GLY A 37 7.22 -32.92 -0.38
CA GLY A 37 8.31 -32.26 -1.10
C GLY A 37 7.79 -31.10 -1.94
N ILE A 38 6.75 -31.33 -2.75
CA ILE A 38 6.13 -30.29 -3.60
C ILE A 38 5.52 -29.19 -2.72
N LEU A 39 4.86 -29.54 -1.60
CA LEU A 39 4.27 -28.56 -0.68
C LEU A 39 5.34 -27.69 -0.02
N SER A 40 6.41 -28.30 0.46
CA SER A 40 7.55 -27.57 1.03
C SER A 40 8.20 -26.62 0.03
N ASP A 41 8.44 -27.09 -1.20
CA ASP A 41 9.03 -26.27 -2.28
C ASP A 41 8.12 -25.12 -2.68
N ALA A 42 6.81 -25.35 -2.78
CA ALA A 42 5.82 -24.31 -3.09
C ALA A 42 5.78 -23.23 -2.02
N ILE A 43 5.87 -23.60 -0.74
CA ILE A 43 5.91 -22.64 0.37
C ILE A 43 7.26 -21.92 0.42
N ALA A 44 8.37 -22.61 0.18
CA ALA A 44 9.70 -22.02 0.12
C ALA A 44 9.87 -21.01 -1.04
N ALA A 45 9.04 -21.13 -2.08
CA ALA A 45 8.98 -20.19 -3.20
C ALA A 45 8.31 -18.86 -2.86
N ILE A 46 7.67 -18.73 -1.71
CA ILE A 46 7.06 -17.48 -1.24
C ILE A 46 8.15 -16.58 -0.64
N PRO A 47 8.58 -15.49 -1.32
CA PRO A 47 9.76 -14.73 -0.88
C PRO A 47 9.48 -13.82 0.32
N ASP A 48 8.23 -13.39 0.49
CA ASP A 48 7.82 -12.38 1.48
C ASP A 48 6.34 -12.50 1.86
N VAL A 49 5.95 -11.72 2.88
CA VAL A 49 4.59 -11.67 3.38
C VAL A 49 3.59 -11.18 2.32
N LEU A 50 4.00 -10.27 1.44
CA LEU A 50 3.12 -9.74 0.39
C LEU A 50 2.74 -10.83 -0.61
N THR A 51 3.71 -11.61 -1.05
CA THR A 51 3.48 -12.77 -1.94
C THR A 51 2.62 -13.82 -1.26
N LEU A 52 2.86 -14.12 0.03
CA LEU A 52 2.00 -15.02 0.80
C LEU A 52 0.54 -14.59 0.80
N VAL A 53 0.29 -13.30 1.03
CA VAL A 53 -1.08 -12.76 1.04
C VAL A 53 -1.73 -12.85 -0.34
N LYS A 54 -1.00 -12.59 -1.41
CA LYS A 54 -1.50 -12.76 -2.78
C LYS A 54 -1.84 -14.23 -3.08
N VAL A 55 -0.98 -15.18 -2.67
CA VAL A 55 -1.25 -16.62 -2.79
C VAL A 55 -2.52 -16.98 -2.02
N ASN A 56 -2.68 -16.54 -0.78
CA ASN A 56 -3.88 -16.76 0.02
C ASN A 56 -5.14 -16.20 -0.66
N GLN A 57 -5.06 -15.01 -1.26
CA GLN A 57 -6.18 -14.45 -2.02
C GLN A 57 -6.54 -15.27 -3.24
N THR A 58 -5.55 -15.77 -3.98
CA THR A 58 -5.75 -16.64 -5.13
C THR A 58 -6.43 -17.94 -4.71
N LEU A 59 -5.93 -18.59 -3.65
CA LEU A 59 -6.53 -19.81 -3.10
C LEU A 59 -7.97 -19.59 -2.62
N SER A 60 -8.28 -18.44 -2.00
CA SER A 60 -9.60 -18.15 -1.44
C SER A 60 -10.66 -17.84 -2.50
N LYS A 61 -10.26 -17.20 -3.62
CA LYS A 61 -11.18 -16.70 -4.66
C LYS A 61 -11.59 -17.76 -5.66
N ASP A 62 -10.71 -18.68 -6.02
CA ASP A 62 -10.98 -19.66 -7.05
C ASP A 62 -11.58 -20.94 -6.44
N PRO A 63 -12.83 -21.33 -6.82
CA PRO A 63 -13.49 -22.53 -6.32
C PRO A 63 -12.73 -23.84 -6.61
N LYS A 64 -11.84 -23.85 -7.60
CA LYS A 64 -11.04 -25.05 -7.94
C LYS A 64 -10.10 -25.49 -6.82
N TYR A 65 -9.73 -24.59 -5.88
CA TYR A 65 -8.81 -24.91 -4.79
C TYR A 65 -9.58 -25.46 -3.58
N SER A 66 -9.11 -26.61 -3.07
CA SER A 66 -9.66 -27.25 -1.86
C SER A 66 -9.32 -26.47 -0.60
N TYR A 67 -8.08 -26.00 -0.49
CA TYR A 67 -7.62 -25.14 0.59
C TYR A 67 -7.76 -23.67 0.21
N LYS A 68 -8.11 -22.82 1.17
CA LYS A 68 -8.41 -21.40 0.96
C LYS A 68 -7.28 -20.47 1.38
N SER A 69 -6.25 -21.01 2.02
CA SER A 69 -5.03 -20.28 2.37
C SER A 69 -3.86 -21.25 2.56
N VAL A 70 -2.63 -20.73 2.56
CA VAL A 70 -1.43 -21.50 2.91
C VAL A 70 -1.52 -22.05 4.34
N GLY A 71 -2.05 -21.23 5.27
CA GLY A 71 -2.28 -21.67 6.65
C GLY A 71 -3.31 -22.78 6.77
N ASP A 72 -4.40 -22.69 6.00
CA ASP A 72 -5.44 -23.74 5.92
C ASP A 72 -4.84 -25.05 5.37
N THR A 73 -4.01 -24.95 4.33
CA THR A 73 -3.28 -26.11 3.78
C THR A 73 -2.35 -26.74 4.82
N ILE A 74 -1.50 -25.95 5.47
CA ILE A 74 -0.57 -26.45 6.48
C ILE A 74 -1.33 -27.13 7.63
N ASN A 75 -2.39 -26.51 8.13
CA ASN A 75 -3.18 -27.06 9.24
C ASN A 75 -3.94 -28.34 8.84
N GLY A 76 -4.47 -28.40 7.61
CA GLY A 76 -5.13 -29.58 7.08
C GLY A 76 -4.19 -30.76 6.91
N GLU A 77 -2.95 -30.49 6.50
CA GLU A 77 -1.94 -31.49 6.20
C GLU A 77 -1.00 -31.81 7.40
N MET A 78 -1.15 -31.10 8.52
CA MET A 78 -0.24 -31.17 9.67
C MET A 78 -0.05 -32.60 10.24
N GLY A 79 -1.09 -33.43 10.13
CA GLY A 79 -1.05 -34.83 10.57
C GLY A 79 -0.34 -35.79 9.60
N PHE A 80 -0.07 -35.34 8.39
CA PHE A 80 0.52 -36.12 7.29
C PHE A 80 1.96 -35.69 7.00
N LEU A 81 2.36 -34.47 7.37
CA LEU A 81 3.73 -33.96 7.18
C LEU A 81 4.69 -34.65 8.16
N ASP A 82 5.78 -35.19 7.66
CA ASP A 82 6.84 -35.67 8.51
C ASP A 82 7.58 -34.53 9.22
N GLY A 83 8.31 -34.84 10.28
CA GLY A 83 8.99 -33.81 11.09
C GLY A 83 10.01 -32.98 10.32
N TYR A 84 10.59 -33.51 9.24
CA TYR A 84 11.57 -32.82 8.40
C TYR A 84 10.92 -31.73 7.57
N TYR A 85 9.90 -32.05 6.78
CA TYR A 85 9.21 -31.07 5.93
C TYR A 85 8.44 -30.03 6.76
N LYS A 86 7.83 -30.44 7.86
CA LYS A 86 7.22 -29.54 8.82
C LYS A 86 8.22 -28.50 9.32
N GLY A 87 9.43 -28.93 9.73
CA GLY A 87 10.49 -28.03 10.17
C GLY A 87 10.96 -27.06 9.09
N LEU A 88 11.05 -27.49 7.82
CA LEU A 88 11.40 -26.63 6.70
C LEU A 88 10.34 -25.55 6.49
N ILE A 89 9.06 -25.91 6.46
CA ILE A 89 7.93 -25.01 6.30
C ILE A 89 7.89 -23.96 7.43
N GLU A 90 7.95 -24.40 8.69
CA GLU A 90 7.94 -23.52 9.86
C GLU A 90 9.14 -22.56 9.86
N SER A 91 10.32 -23.05 9.52
CA SER A 91 11.54 -22.24 9.42
C SER A 91 11.41 -21.17 8.33
N HIS A 92 10.86 -21.51 7.17
CA HIS A 92 10.65 -20.55 6.09
C HIS A 92 9.62 -19.49 6.46
N ILE A 93 8.46 -19.88 7.02
CA ILE A 93 7.42 -18.96 7.50
C ILE A 93 8.00 -17.98 8.53
N LYS A 94 8.81 -18.44 9.47
CA LYS A 94 9.51 -17.59 10.42
C LYS A 94 10.53 -16.67 9.76
N LYS A 95 11.28 -17.17 8.78
CA LYS A 95 12.28 -16.40 8.01
C LYS A 95 11.65 -15.17 7.32
N ILE A 96 10.46 -15.33 6.76
CA ILE A 96 9.74 -14.24 6.09
C ILE A 96 8.84 -13.42 7.03
N GLY A 97 8.80 -13.73 8.34
CA GLY A 97 8.01 -13.02 9.34
C GLY A 97 6.50 -13.18 9.16
N ALA A 98 6.07 -14.36 8.68
CA ALA A 98 4.70 -14.58 8.23
C ALA A 98 3.83 -15.41 9.20
N GLU A 99 4.29 -15.68 10.43
CA GLU A 99 3.62 -16.56 11.40
C GLU A 99 2.15 -16.14 11.66
N LYS A 100 1.91 -14.85 11.85
CA LYS A 100 0.56 -14.30 12.08
C LYS A 100 -0.38 -14.42 10.88
N TYR A 101 0.15 -14.63 9.67
CA TYR A 101 -0.64 -14.75 8.45
C TYR A 101 -1.01 -16.20 8.11
N ILE A 102 -0.44 -17.16 8.81
CA ILE A 102 -0.72 -18.59 8.66
C ILE A 102 -1.90 -19.01 9.53
N THR A 103 -2.08 -18.40 10.70
CA THR A 103 -3.15 -18.75 11.67
C THR A 103 -4.51 -18.14 11.33
N SER A 104 -4.60 -17.28 10.32
CA SER A 104 -5.82 -16.57 9.96
C SER A 104 -6.48 -17.16 8.71
N ILE A 105 -7.67 -17.77 8.87
CA ILE A 105 -8.54 -18.21 7.76
C ILE A 105 -9.06 -17.02 6.94
N VAL A 106 -9.14 -15.83 7.54
CA VAL A 106 -9.39 -14.57 6.84
C VAL A 106 -8.04 -14.00 6.43
N PRO A 107 -7.75 -13.84 5.11
CA PRO A 107 -6.52 -13.20 4.71
C PRO A 107 -6.44 -11.86 5.43
N PRO A 108 -5.38 -11.59 6.23
CA PRO A 108 -5.18 -10.26 6.74
C PRO A 108 -5.13 -9.32 5.54
N ALA A 109 -5.65 -8.12 5.69
CA ALA A 109 -5.52 -7.08 4.68
C ALA A 109 -4.07 -7.07 4.19
N ILE A 110 -3.86 -7.13 2.86
CA ILE A 110 -2.53 -7.16 2.23
C ILE A 110 -1.63 -6.19 2.98
N PRO A 111 -0.42 -6.57 3.44
CA PRO A 111 0.54 -5.61 3.91
C PRO A 111 0.82 -4.68 2.73
N GLN A 112 0.08 -3.62 2.67
CA GLN A 112 0.23 -2.63 1.61
C GLN A 112 1.57 -1.98 1.91
N GLY A 113 2.51 -2.10 0.98
CA GLY A 113 3.75 -1.36 1.03
C GLY A 113 3.42 0.08 1.41
N ASP A 114 4.26 0.72 2.19
CA ASP A 114 3.97 2.03 2.79
C ASP A 114 3.27 2.92 1.76
N ILE A 115 1.95 3.12 1.93
CA ILE A 115 1.11 3.87 1.00
C ILE A 115 1.71 5.25 0.71
N ILE A 116 2.43 5.80 1.69
CA ILE A 116 3.13 7.08 1.54
C ILE A 116 4.20 6.95 0.45
N LYS A 117 5.03 5.91 0.49
CA LYS A 117 6.06 5.68 -0.53
C LYS A 117 5.47 5.51 -1.92
N GLN A 118 4.32 4.83 -2.03
CA GLN A 118 3.66 4.61 -3.32
C GLN A 118 3.13 5.91 -3.93
N ILE A 119 2.63 6.85 -3.13
CA ILE A 119 2.02 8.08 -3.63
C ILE A 119 3.01 9.24 -3.81
N ILE A 120 4.20 9.21 -3.21
CA ILE A 120 5.21 10.29 -3.32
C ILE A 120 5.46 10.73 -4.76
N PRO A 121 5.69 9.83 -5.75
CA PRO A 121 5.94 10.26 -7.13
C PRO A 121 4.77 11.05 -7.72
N ARG A 122 3.53 10.59 -7.46
CA ARG A 122 2.31 11.23 -7.93
C ARG A 122 2.08 12.58 -7.26
N VAL A 123 2.27 12.67 -5.94
CA VAL A 123 2.15 13.92 -5.19
C VAL A 123 3.20 14.94 -5.67
N LYS A 124 4.46 14.54 -5.84
CA LYS A 124 5.51 15.41 -6.41
C LYS A 124 5.15 15.92 -7.80
N LYS A 125 4.53 15.07 -8.65
CA LYS A 125 4.07 15.46 -9.98
C LYS A 125 2.95 16.48 -9.92
N HIS A 126 1.98 16.32 -9.03
CA HIS A 126 0.81 17.19 -8.91
C HIS A 126 1.12 18.54 -8.24
N GLU A 127 1.96 18.55 -7.22
CA GLU A 127 2.26 19.77 -6.44
C GLU A 127 3.50 20.51 -6.96
N GLY A 128 4.35 19.84 -7.73
CA GLY A 128 5.67 20.34 -8.12
C GLY A 128 6.69 20.28 -6.99
N VAL A 129 7.96 20.45 -7.34
CA VAL A 129 9.08 20.44 -6.39
C VAL A 129 9.92 21.69 -6.57
N LYS A 130 10.12 22.49 -5.52
CA LYS A 130 10.94 23.71 -5.55
C LYS A 130 11.94 23.72 -4.41
N SER A 131 13.24 23.65 -4.72
CA SER A 131 14.30 23.64 -3.71
C SER A 131 14.43 24.96 -2.96
N LYS A 132 14.12 26.09 -3.62
CA LYS A 132 14.12 27.43 -3.04
C LYS A 132 12.76 27.84 -2.52
N LYS A 133 12.76 28.76 -1.55
CA LYS A 133 11.56 29.48 -1.12
C LYS A 133 10.87 30.15 -2.33
N TYR A 134 9.55 30.00 -2.39
CA TYR A 134 8.69 30.72 -3.32
C TYR A 134 7.43 31.22 -2.62
N ILE A 135 6.64 32.02 -3.30
CA ILE A 135 5.33 32.42 -2.83
C ILE A 135 4.29 31.60 -3.61
N ASP A 136 3.41 30.90 -2.90
CA ASP A 136 2.33 30.12 -3.53
C ASP A 136 1.21 31.04 -4.07
N SER A 137 0.21 30.46 -4.74
CA SER A 137 -0.92 31.18 -5.31
C SER A 137 -1.79 31.92 -4.28
N ARG A 138 -1.64 31.60 -2.97
CA ARG A 138 -2.32 32.23 -1.85
C ARG A 138 -1.46 33.27 -1.14
N GLY A 139 -0.28 33.60 -1.67
CA GLY A 139 0.66 34.53 -1.04
C GLY A 139 1.43 33.95 0.13
N ILE A 140 1.50 32.63 0.27
CA ILE A 140 2.17 31.97 1.40
C ILE A 140 3.60 31.61 1.01
N PRO A 141 4.62 32.01 1.82
CA PRO A 141 6.00 31.55 1.64
C PRO A 141 6.08 30.04 1.81
N THR A 142 6.59 29.34 0.80
CA THR A 142 6.57 27.89 0.68
C THR A 142 7.92 27.38 0.17
N VAL A 143 8.27 26.13 0.44
CA VAL A 143 9.45 25.45 -0.09
C VAL A 143 9.13 23.95 -0.31
N GLY A 144 9.92 23.27 -1.11
CA GLY A 144 9.79 21.84 -1.34
C GLY A 144 8.53 21.49 -2.12
N VAL A 145 7.73 20.59 -1.57
CA VAL A 145 6.42 20.15 -2.10
C VAL A 145 5.33 20.74 -1.21
N GLY A 146 5.05 22.05 -1.38
CA GLY A 146 3.97 22.72 -0.66
C GLY A 146 4.23 22.98 0.84
N PHE A 147 5.48 22.86 1.32
CA PHE A 147 5.80 23.06 2.74
C PHE A 147 5.66 24.54 3.12
N ASN A 148 4.61 24.89 3.86
CA ASN A 148 4.32 26.25 4.30
C ASN A 148 5.32 26.72 5.38
N LEU A 149 6.08 27.76 5.10
CA LEU A 149 7.11 28.33 6.00
C LEU A 149 6.51 29.18 7.14
N LYS A 150 5.20 29.50 7.12
CA LYS A 150 4.50 30.24 8.19
C LYS A 150 3.84 29.32 9.22
N ARG A 151 3.83 27.99 9.01
CA ARG A 151 3.26 27.08 10.00
C ARG A 151 4.05 27.10 11.31
N SER A 152 3.38 26.86 12.43
CA SER A 152 4.00 26.98 13.78
C SER A 152 5.17 26.03 14.01
N ASP A 153 5.16 24.84 13.39
CA ASP A 153 6.20 23.82 13.50
C ASP A 153 7.28 23.90 12.39
N ALA A 154 7.22 24.94 11.52
CA ALA A 154 8.14 25.05 10.38
C ALA A 154 9.61 25.02 10.78
N ASP A 155 9.97 25.79 11.80
CA ASP A 155 11.37 25.90 12.25
C ASP A 155 11.88 24.57 12.82
N GLN A 156 11.05 23.90 13.61
CA GLN A 156 11.40 22.60 14.18
C GLN A 156 11.59 21.55 13.08
N LYS A 157 10.67 21.50 12.11
CA LYS A 157 10.75 20.55 10.98
C LYS A 157 11.94 20.84 10.06
N LEU A 158 12.24 22.09 9.78
CA LEU A 158 13.45 22.45 9.00
C LEU A 158 14.73 22.03 9.73
N LYS A 159 14.81 22.26 11.05
CA LYS A 159 15.95 21.81 11.86
C LYS A 159 16.08 20.29 11.87
N SER A 160 14.97 19.55 11.96
CA SER A 160 14.99 18.08 12.00
C SER A 160 15.54 17.44 10.71
N VAL A 161 15.50 18.16 9.59
CA VAL A 161 16.11 17.74 8.33
C VAL A 161 17.50 18.36 8.08
N GLY A 162 18.09 19.03 9.10
CA GLY A 162 19.42 19.64 9.00
C GLY A 162 19.45 20.94 8.19
N ALA A 163 18.30 21.60 7.98
CA ALA A 163 18.24 22.90 7.32
C ALA A 163 18.24 24.05 8.34
N ASN A 164 18.80 25.19 7.95
CA ASN A 164 18.73 26.41 8.78
C ASN A 164 17.43 27.17 8.49
N PRO A 165 16.46 27.25 9.44
CA PRO A 165 15.15 27.85 9.19
C PRO A 165 15.23 29.31 8.76
N ILE A 166 16.15 30.09 9.36
CA ILE A 166 16.32 31.52 9.04
C ILE A 166 16.79 31.68 7.59
N LYS A 167 17.82 30.94 7.20
CA LYS A 167 18.36 30.99 5.83
C LYS A 167 17.34 30.53 4.79
N VAL A 168 16.59 29.45 5.07
CA VAL A 168 15.51 28.96 4.19
C VAL A 168 14.40 30.01 4.06
N LYS A 169 13.91 30.57 5.15
CA LYS A 169 12.88 31.62 5.14
C LYS A 169 13.32 32.91 4.44
N GLN A 170 14.62 33.20 4.47
CA GLN A 170 15.21 34.34 3.73
C GLN A 170 15.47 34.00 2.24
N GLY A 171 15.29 32.75 1.80
CA GLY A 171 15.65 32.32 0.43
C GLY A 171 17.15 32.18 0.18
N LYS A 172 17.96 32.20 1.26
CA LYS A 172 19.44 32.11 1.21
C LYS A 172 19.96 30.67 1.29
N GLN A 173 19.07 29.70 1.51
CA GLN A 173 19.38 28.27 1.52
C GLN A 173 18.34 27.52 0.72
N GLU A 174 18.81 26.66 -0.19
CA GLU A 174 18.00 25.66 -0.86
C GLU A 174 17.94 24.38 -0.03
N LEU A 175 16.85 23.63 -0.17
CA LEU A 175 16.74 22.29 0.38
C LEU A 175 17.24 21.26 -0.63
N THR A 176 17.93 20.24 -0.15
CA THR A 176 18.26 19.07 -0.96
C THR A 176 17.03 18.21 -1.22
N ASN A 177 17.07 17.36 -2.25
CA ASN A 177 15.98 16.43 -2.56
C ASN A 177 15.62 15.53 -1.37
N ASN A 178 16.61 15.07 -0.61
CA ASN A 178 16.40 14.25 0.59
C ASN A 178 15.68 15.03 1.71
N GLN A 179 16.06 16.29 1.93
CA GLN A 179 15.40 17.16 2.91
C GLN A 179 13.94 17.42 2.52
N ILE A 180 13.69 17.71 1.24
CA ILE A 180 12.34 17.93 0.69
C ILE A 180 11.50 16.67 0.87
N GLU A 181 12.03 15.50 0.52
CA GLU A 181 11.31 14.23 0.64
C GLU A 181 11.00 13.87 2.09
N THR A 182 11.95 14.09 3.00
CA THR A 182 11.73 13.85 4.44
C THR A 182 10.61 14.74 5.01
N LEU A 183 10.56 16.01 4.61
CA LEU A 183 9.47 16.92 5.00
C LEU A 183 8.13 16.46 4.41
N LEU A 184 8.11 16.07 3.13
CA LEU A 184 6.91 15.55 2.45
C LEU A 184 6.38 14.29 3.13
N VAL A 185 7.26 13.32 3.44
CA VAL A 185 6.87 12.09 4.16
C VAL A 185 6.23 12.42 5.51
N GLY A 186 6.78 13.39 6.24
CA GLY A 186 6.19 13.85 7.51
C GLY A 186 4.79 14.42 7.35
N ASP A 187 4.57 15.23 6.31
CA ASP A 187 3.25 15.82 6.05
C ASP A 187 2.25 14.79 5.50
N LEU A 188 2.70 13.83 4.68
CA LEU A 188 1.85 12.72 4.22
C LEU A 188 1.46 11.77 5.36
N LYS A 189 2.30 11.55 6.38
CA LYS A 189 1.93 10.81 7.59
C LYS A 189 0.77 11.48 8.33
N ASN A 190 0.84 12.80 8.53
CA ASN A 190 -0.26 13.56 9.15
C ASN A 190 -1.55 13.47 8.31
N SER A 191 -1.42 13.51 6.97
CA SER A 191 -2.55 13.37 6.04
C SER A 191 -3.16 11.97 6.09
N LYS A 192 -2.33 10.93 6.23
CA LYS A 192 -2.78 9.55 6.43
C LYS A 192 -3.60 9.38 7.71
N GLU A 193 -3.13 9.98 8.81
CA GLU A 193 -3.87 9.98 10.08
C GLU A 193 -5.21 10.72 9.96
N ALA A 194 -5.24 11.86 9.25
CA ALA A 194 -6.46 12.60 9.00
C ALA A 194 -7.46 11.78 8.15
N ALA A 195 -7.00 11.17 7.06
CA ALA A 195 -7.81 10.27 6.24
C ALA A 195 -8.36 9.11 7.06
N ASN A 196 -7.51 8.47 7.87
CA ASN A 196 -7.90 7.36 8.75
C ASN A 196 -9.03 7.75 9.71
N ARG A 197 -8.95 8.93 10.34
CA ARG A 197 -10.03 9.44 11.22
C ARG A 197 -11.34 9.66 10.47
N LEU A 198 -11.29 10.10 9.22
CA LEU A 198 -12.49 10.42 8.42
C LEU A 198 -13.22 9.18 7.92
N VAL A 199 -12.51 8.10 7.59
CA VAL A 199 -13.12 6.87 7.05
C VAL A 199 -13.22 5.72 8.07
N GLY A 200 -12.68 5.92 9.27
CA GLY A 200 -12.61 4.91 10.34
C GLY A 200 -11.31 4.12 10.27
N ASN A 201 -11.24 3.07 9.47
CA ASN A 201 -10.01 2.30 9.27
C ASN A 201 -9.59 2.32 7.82
N LEU A 202 -8.55 3.12 7.53
CA LEU A 202 -8.04 3.31 6.17
C LEU A 202 -7.55 1.99 5.53
N THR A 203 -7.02 1.06 6.34
CA THR A 203 -6.47 -0.21 5.85
C THR A 203 -7.53 -1.19 5.35
N LEU A 204 -8.82 -0.94 5.63
CA LEU A 204 -9.94 -1.73 5.12
C LEU A 204 -10.30 -1.40 3.66
N HIS A 205 -9.66 -0.41 3.07
CA HIS A 205 -9.87 0.03 1.70
C HIS A 205 -8.71 -0.41 0.80
N PRO A 206 -8.94 -0.62 -0.51
CA PRO A 206 -7.87 -0.90 -1.49
C PRO A 206 -6.77 0.17 -1.47
N SER A 207 -5.52 -0.20 -1.81
CA SER A 207 -4.37 0.73 -1.77
C SER A 207 -4.57 1.97 -2.63
N GLY A 208 -5.20 1.81 -3.79
CA GLY A 208 -5.56 2.95 -4.65
C GLY A 208 -6.42 3.96 -3.91
N VAL A 209 -7.49 3.50 -3.24
CA VAL A 209 -8.41 4.35 -2.45
C VAL A 209 -7.69 4.99 -1.26
N GLN A 210 -6.87 4.23 -0.54
CA GLN A 210 -6.07 4.77 0.55
C GLN A 210 -5.17 5.90 0.09
N GLY A 211 -4.43 5.67 -1.01
CA GLY A 211 -3.54 6.68 -1.59
C GLY A 211 -4.27 7.94 -2.02
N VAL A 212 -5.46 7.81 -2.62
CA VAL A 212 -6.29 8.94 -3.00
C VAL A 212 -6.77 9.72 -1.79
N LEU A 213 -7.25 9.05 -0.75
CA LEU A 213 -7.68 9.71 0.49
C LEU A 213 -6.54 10.48 1.17
N VAL A 214 -5.34 9.90 1.23
CA VAL A 214 -4.15 10.56 1.77
C VAL A 214 -3.76 11.78 0.94
N GLU A 215 -3.79 11.67 -0.39
CA GLU A 215 -3.46 12.78 -1.29
C GLU A 215 -4.50 13.90 -1.23
N MET A 216 -5.78 13.58 -1.15
CA MET A 216 -6.83 14.58 -0.94
C MET A 216 -6.68 15.26 0.43
N ALA A 217 -6.37 14.51 1.50
CA ALA A 217 -6.11 15.09 2.81
C ALA A 217 -4.87 15.98 2.81
N PHE A 218 -3.84 15.65 2.03
CA PHE A 218 -2.65 16.48 1.86
C PHE A 218 -2.97 17.80 1.16
N ASN A 219 -3.76 17.75 0.08
CA ASN A 219 -4.10 18.92 -0.73
C ASN A 219 -5.12 19.86 -0.03
N LEU A 220 -6.17 19.28 0.56
CA LEU A 220 -7.31 20.00 1.13
C LEU A 220 -7.16 20.30 2.63
N GLY A 221 -6.29 19.56 3.31
CA GLY A 221 -6.30 19.45 4.76
C GLY A 221 -7.44 18.55 5.27
N ALA A 222 -7.38 18.17 6.54
CA ALA A 222 -8.41 17.33 7.18
C ALA A 222 -9.81 17.97 7.11
N SER A 223 -9.91 19.28 7.37
CA SER A 223 -11.16 20.02 7.32
C SER A 223 -11.75 20.05 5.90
N GLY A 224 -10.92 20.37 4.89
CA GLY A 224 -11.38 20.39 3.51
C GLY A 224 -11.86 19.03 3.01
N LEU A 225 -11.14 17.95 3.36
CA LEU A 225 -11.60 16.61 3.00
C LEU A 225 -12.90 16.22 3.73
N SER A 226 -13.12 16.68 4.98
CA SER A 226 -14.35 16.37 5.72
C SER A 226 -15.62 16.92 5.08
N GLU A 227 -15.51 17.96 4.25
CA GLU A 227 -16.64 18.54 3.52
C GLU A 227 -17.12 17.63 2.36
N PHE A 228 -16.33 16.64 1.95
CA PHE A 228 -16.70 15.67 0.91
C PHE A 228 -17.63 14.58 1.43
N LYS A 229 -18.73 14.94 2.07
CA LYS A 229 -19.61 14.04 2.85
C LYS A 229 -20.10 12.84 2.03
N ASN A 230 -20.59 13.07 0.80
CA ASN A 230 -21.11 12.00 -0.06
C ASN A 230 -19.98 11.06 -0.53
N PHE A 231 -18.83 11.62 -0.90
CA PHE A 231 -17.63 10.85 -1.27
C PHE A 231 -17.20 9.96 -0.09
N LEU A 232 -17.03 10.53 1.10
CA LEU A 232 -16.63 9.79 2.31
C LEU A 232 -17.65 8.72 2.72
N SER A 233 -18.96 9.01 2.58
CA SER A 233 -20.03 8.03 2.81
C SER A 233 -19.94 6.85 1.84
N ALA A 234 -19.75 7.13 0.55
CA ALA A 234 -19.58 6.10 -0.48
C ALA A 234 -18.31 5.26 -0.26
N VAL A 235 -17.20 5.89 0.17
CA VAL A 235 -15.98 5.16 0.56
C VAL A 235 -16.24 4.22 1.73
N LYS A 236 -16.87 4.71 2.81
CA LYS A 236 -17.20 3.89 3.99
C LYS A 236 -18.07 2.68 3.65
N SER A 237 -19.01 2.84 2.71
CA SER A 237 -19.85 1.73 2.21
C SER A 237 -19.16 0.89 1.14
N LYS A 238 -17.88 1.13 0.84
CA LYS A 238 -17.08 0.47 -0.21
C LYS A 238 -17.69 0.59 -1.62
N ASN A 239 -18.54 1.58 -1.85
CA ASN A 239 -19.08 1.89 -3.17
C ASN A 239 -18.14 2.86 -3.91
N TYR A 240 -17.04 2.34 -4.43
CA TYR A 240 -15.98 3.15 -5.02
C TYR A 240 -16.39 3.81 -6.34
N THR A 241 -17.30 3.18 -7.09
CA THR A 241 -17.90 3.80 -8.29
C THR A 241 -18.70 5.05 -7.92
N ALA A 242 -19.52 5.00 -6.88
CA ALA A 242 -20.24 6.18 -6.41
C ALA A 242 -19.28 7.23 -5.84
N ALA A 243 -18.26 6.81 -5.08
CA ALA A 243 -17.24 7.70 -4.54
C ALA A 243 -16.54 8.50 -5.66
N ALA A 244 -16.10 7.85 -6.73
CA ALA A 244 -15.46 8.50 -7.87
C ALA A 244 -16.41 9.54 -8.54
N LYS A 245 -17.69 9.20 -8.70
CA LYS A 245 -18.70 10.13 -9.25
C LYS A 245 -18.88 11.36 -8.36
N GLU A 246 -18.96 11.19 -7.04
CA GLU A 246 -19.10 12.30 -6.10
C GLU A 246 -17.86 13.19 -6.05
N MET A 247 -16.66 12.61 -6.18
CA MET A 247 -15.42 13.36 -6.32
C MET A 247 -15.46 14.29 -7.54
N LEU A 248 -15.87 13.78 -8.71
CA LEU A 248 -15.93 14.54 -9.96
C LEU A 248 -16.99 15.64 -9.97
N LYS A 249 -18.08 15.51 -9.20
CA LYS A 249 -19.12 16.55 -9.06
C LYS A 249 -18.67 17.74 -8.21
N SER A 250 -17.60 17.63 -7.45
CA SER A 250 -17.15 18.65 -6.50
C SER A 250 -16.61 19.91 -7.20
N ASN A 251 -16.66 21.05 -6.51
CA ASN A 251 -15.98 22.26 -6.98
C ASN A 251 -14.46 22.10 -7.02
N TRP A 252 -13.92 21.27 -6.13
CA TRP A 252 -12.51 20.93 -6.14
C TRP A 252 -12.08 20.27 -7.45
N SER A 253 -12.89 19.36 -8.02
CA SER A 253 -12.57 18.73 -9.31
C SER A 253 -12.40 19.73 -10.44
N LYS A 254 -13.21 20.81 -10.42
CA LYS A 254 -13.09 21.91 -11.40
C LYS A 254 -11.81 22.71 -11.22
N GLN A 255 -11.34 22.85 -9.97
CA GLN A 255 -10.12 23.60 -9.66
C GLN A 255 -8.84 22.84 -10.03
N VAL A 256 -8.82 21.49 -9.83
CA VAL A 256 -7.64 20.67 -10.05
C VAL A 256 -7.63 19.90 -11.39
N GLY A 257 -8.75 19.99 -12.14
CA GLY A 257 -8.83 19.47 -13.50
C GLY A 257 -8.50 17.98 -13.65
N ASP A 258 -7.51 17.68 -14.50
CA ASP A 258 -7.11 16.29 -14.81
C ASP A 258 -6.61 15.50 -13.62
N ARG A 259 -6.11 16.17 -12.58
CA ARG A 259 -5.79 15.50 -11.31
C ARG A 259 -7.01 14.80 -10.72
N ALA A 260 -8.17 15.48 -10.69
CA ALA A 260 -9.40 14.88 -10.16
C ALA A 260 -9.84 13.66 -10.97
N LYS A 261 -9.71 13.71 -12.31
CA LYS A 261 -10.03 12.55 -13.16
C LYS A 261 -9.12 11.37 -12.85
N THR A 262 -7.80 11.60 -12.82
CA THR A 262 -6.82 10.55 -12.48
C THR A 262 -7.13 9.90 -11.14
N LEU A 263 -7.45 10.69 -10.10
CA LEU A 263 -7.76 10.17 -8.78
C LEU A 263 -9.11 9.44 -8.75
N ALA A 264 -10.12 9.91 -9.48
CA ALA A 264 -11.41 9.25 -9.61
C ALA A 264 -11.30 7.91 -10.34
N ASP A 265 -10.47 7.81 -11.39
CA ASP A 265 -10.19 6.56 -12.11
C ASP A 265 -9.54 5.53 -11.18
N ILE A 266 -8.57 5.95 -10.34
CA ILE A 266 -7.97 5.08 -9.33
C ILE A 266 -9.02 4.57 -8.34
N VAL A 267 -9.92 5.44 -7.87
CA VAL A 267 -10.97 5.05 -6.92
C VAL A 267 -11.96 4.07 -7.56
N SER A 268 -12.46 4.35 -8.77
CA SER A 268 -13.43 3.50 -9.46
C SER A 268 -12.86 2.16 -9.91
N GLY A 269 -11.58 2.12 -10.31
CA GLY A 269 -10.86 0.91 -10.69
C GLY A 269 -10.44 0.02 -9.51
N SER A 270 -10.58 0.51 -8.29
CA SER A 270 -10.23 -0.21 -7.06
C SER A 270 -11.36 -1.13 -6.57
N GLN A 271 -12.03 -1.83 -7.49
CA GLN A 271 -13.05 -2.81 -7.10
C GLN A 271 -12.39 -3.94 -6.30
N GLY A 272 -12.95 -4.22 -5.12
CA GLY A 272 -12.49 -5.25 -4.19
C GLY A 272 -12.85 -6.67 -4.64
#